data_efcb85d491a890c977358004cd8adea1
#
_entry.id   efcb85d491a890c977358004cd8adea1
#
_cell.length_a   1.000
_cell.length_b   1.000
_cell.length_c   1.000
_cell.angle_alpha   90.00
_cell.angle_beta   90.00
_cell.angle_gamma   90.00
#
_symmetry.space_group_name_H-M   'P 1'
#
loop_
_entity.id
_entity.type
_entity.pdbx_description
1 polymer ?
#
loop_
_entity_poly.entity_id
_entity_poly.type
_entity_poly.pdbx_seq_one_letter_code
_entity_poly.pdbx_strand_id
1 'polypeptide(L)'
;MNSKEILIMDLKKHWHGYEMFLVLIAVLEALMMIYGLWHFDFSNPIRVCYFGCYIFLLFTTITAMIIHHTLMKNGKHMEICIKNACIYFVVLVFWSAVISSLDINGGGYPVTYMTILAAVSSLVALHPVLYTSVAVLSSGCMIALTACLGSAPLRMPFYINHIIFLVVVIAVEIRNYKSSKEQYILNQKLEEWAKIDALTRVYNRRALDNYIEEIKDSEEGISFVLLDADNFKTINDTYGHQEGDKCLFEIASLLTSIFGEHVFRYGGDEFAVVSYEDPGIVVDKMILVNQRLKEKNKEYSLQLCAGIYYFSQKTDEKIIFECADKALYEAKQNGKARAVVYNE
;
A
#
# COMPACT_ATOMS: atom_id res chain seq x y z
N MET A 1 0.84 -3.44 14.50
CA MET A 1 1.17 -2.59 13.34
C MET A 1 2.66 -2.65 13.11
N ASN A 2 3.08 -3.13 11.97
CA ASN A 2 4.49 -3.41 11.67
C ASN A 2 5.16 -2.15 11.06
N SER A 3 6.29 -1.70 11.63
CA SER A 3 7.09 -0.57 11.09
C SER A 3 7.43 -0.74 9.60
N LYS A 4 7.48 -1.98 9.12
CA LYS A 4 7.75 -2.36 7.74
C LYS A 4 6.63 -1.90 6.79
N GLU A 5 5.36 -2.00 7.19
CA GLU A 5 4.20 -1.60 6.37
C GLU A 5 4.15 -0.08 6.17
N ILE A 6 4.47 0.68 7.22
CA ILE A 6 4.58 2.14 7.14
C ILE A 6 5.67 2.54 6.14
N LEU A 7 6.84 1.91 6.26
CA LEU A 7 7.98 2.18 5.37
C LEU A 7 7.66 1.83 3.91
N ILE A 8 6.96 0.70 3.68
CA ILE A 8 6.51 0.28 2.34
C ILE A 8 5.59 1.31 1.72
N MET A 9 4.60 1.79 2.49
CA MET A 9 3.64 2.78 2.01
C MET A 9 4.32 4.12 1.72
N ASP A 10 5.18 4.57 2.62
CA ASP A 10 5.87 5.85 2.49
C ASP A 10 6.81 5.85 1.27
N LEU A 11 7.58 4.78 1.07
CA LEU A 11 8.42 4.61 -0.13
C LEU A 11 7.60 4.50 -1.41
N LYS A 12 6.45 3.80 -1.41
CA LYS A 12 5.56 3.75 -2.58
C LYS A 12 5.05 5.15 -2.94
N LYS A 13 4.69 5.95 -1.94
CA LYS A 13 4.22 7.33 -2.14
C LYS A 13 5.30 8.24 -2.72
N HIS A 14 6.54 8.11 -2.24
CA HIS A 14 7.67 8.95 -2.63
C HIS A 14 8.58 8.29 -3.70
N TRP A 15 8.11 7.26 -4.36
CA TRP A 15 8.88 6.42 -5.27
C TRP A 15 9.59 7.19 -6.39
N HIS A 16 8.85 8.03 -7.11
CA HIS A 16 9.43 8.89 -8.14
C HIS A 16 10.44 9.90 -7.57
N GLY A 17 10.18 10.38 -6.35
CA GLY A 17 11.13 11.25 -5.63
C GLY A 17 12.45 10.55 -5.35
N TYR A 18 12.41 9.27 -4.98
CA TYR A 18 13.62 8.47 -4.75
C TYR A 18 14.42 8.26 -6.05
N GLU A 19 13.76 7.91 -7.16
CA GLU A 19 14.43 7.79 -8.47
C GLU A 19 15.07 9.11 -8.91
N MET A 20 14.32 10.21 -8.82
CA MET A 20 14.85 11.54 -9.13
C MET A 20 16.05 11.92 -8.24
N PHE A 21 16.00 11.55 -6.97
CA PHE A 21 17.08 11.79 -6.03
C PHE A 21 18.35 11.01 -6.41
N LEU A 22 18.24 9.73 -6.77
CA LEU A 22 19.38 8.94 -7.24
C LEU A 22 20.01 9.55 -8.50
N VAL A 23 19.19 9.96 -9.47
CA VAL A 23 19.67 10.62 -10.69
C VAL A 23 20.37 11.93 -10.36
N LEU A 24 19.78 12.75 -9.48
CA LEU A 24 20.38 14.02 -9.06
C LEU A 24 21.75 13.81 -8.40
N ILE A 25 21.86 12.86 -7.47
CA ILE A 25 23.15 12.52 -6.82
C ILE A 25 24.17 12.07 -7.87
N ALA A 26 23.80 11.15 -8.78
CA ALA A 26 24.71 10.67 -9.82
C ALA A 26 25.23 11.81 -10.72
N VAL A 27 24.37 12.76 -11.10
CA VAL A 27 24.75 13.92 -11.91
C VAL A 27 25.69 14.83 -11.12
N LEU A 28 25.37 15.14 -9.85
CA LEU A 28 26.22 15.98 -9.00
C LEU A 28 27.60 15.37 -8.79
N GLU A 29 27.69 14.06 -8.53
CA GLU A 29 28.96 13.35 -8.36
C GLU A 29 29.78 13.35 -9.67
N ALA A 30 29.14 13.13 -10.81
CA ALA A 30 29.82 13.20 -12.10
C ALA A 30 30.40 14.61 -12.36
N LEU A 31 29.63 15.66 -12.05
CA LEU A 31 30.11 17.04 -12.14
C LEU A 31 31.28 17.33 -11.19
N MET A 32 31.22 16.84 -9.95
CA MET A 32 32.32 16.98 -8.98
C MET A 32 33.57 16.22 -9.41
N MET A 33 33.43 15.06 -10.04
CA MET A 33 34.55 14.33 -10.63
C MET A 33 35.19 15.11 -11.79
N ILE A 34 34.39 15.65 -12.70
CA ILE A 34 34.88 16.50 -13.82
C ILE A 34 35.62 17.70 -13.25
N TYR A 35 35.02 18.41 -12.27
CA TYR A 35 35.67 19.53 -11.59
C TYR A 35 36.99 19.11 -10.95
N GLY A 36 37.04 17.96 -10.27
CA GLY A 36 38.25 17.43 -9.64
C GLY A 36 39.37 17.13 -10.64
N LEU A 37 39.06 16.56 -11.82
CA LEU A 37 40.04 16.29 -12.87
C LEU A 37 40.72 17.56 -13.39
N TRP A 38 40.01 18.71 -13.38
CA TRP A 38 40.52 19.98 -13.91
C TRP A 38 41.23 20.84 -12.84
N HIS A 39 40.85 20.68 -11.55
CA HIS A 39 41.29 21.63 -10.51
C HIS A 39 42.08 20.97 -9.35
N PHE A 40 42.05 19.61 -9.24
CA PHE A 40 42.75 18.96 -8.12
C PHE A 40 44.24 18.74 -8.47
N ASP A 41 45.07 19.14 -7.52
CA ASP A 41 46.47 18.75 -7.49
C ASP A 41 46.56 17.33 -6.87
N PHE A 42 46.73 16.32 -7.69
CA PHE A 42 46.80 14.93 -7.29
C PHE A 42 48.13 14.57 -6.58
N SER A 43 49.06 15.51 -6.45
CA SER A 43 50.20 15.35 -5.54
C SER A 43 49.79 15.46 -4.07
N ASN A 44 48.65 16.09 -3.80
CA ASN A 44 48.09 16.24 -2.46
C ASN A 44 47.23 15.03 -2.08
N PRO A 45 47.62 14.23 -1.04
CA PRO A 45 46.85 13.03 -0.63
C PRO A 45 45.40 13.29 -0.28
N ILE A 46 45.09 14.47 0.29
CA ILE A 46 43.70 14.84 0.65
C ILE A 46 42.85 14.99 -0.62
N ARG A 47 43.37 15.58 -1.69
CA ARG A 47 42.66 15.72 -2.96
C ARG A 47 42.41 14.37 -3.65
N VAL A 48 43.34 13.45 -3.52
CA VAL A 48 43.16 12.05 -3.96
C VAL A 48 42.05 11.38 -3.17
N CYS A 49 41.97 11.58 -1.85
CA CYS A 49 40.87 11.06 -1.02
C CYS A 49 39.51 11.61 -1.45
N TYR A 50 39.37 12.92 -1.69
CA TYR A 50 38.16 13.52 -2.21
C TYR A 50 37.72 12.85 -3.51
N PHE A 51 38.63 12.73 -4.47
CA PHE A 51 38.34 12.13 -5.76
C PHE A 51 37.89 10.66 -5.63
N GLY A 52 38.54 9.90 -4.77
CA GLY A 52 38.17 8.54 -4.43
C GLY A 52 36.77 8.43 -3.81
N CYS A 53 36.41 9.38 -2.95
CA CYS A 53 35.07 9.45 -2.35
C CYS A 53 33.99 9.71 -3.40
N TYR A 54 34.22 10.58 -4.38
CA TYR A 54 33.27 10.84 -5.47
C TYR A 54 33.09 9.60 -6.36
N ILE A 55 34.16 8.90 -6.74
CA ILE A 55 34.11 7.65 -7.48
C ILE A 55 33.28 6.61 -6.73
N PHE A 56 33.55 6.45 -5.44
CA PHE A 56 32.85 5.49 -4.60
C PHE A 56 31.33 5.76 -4.54
N LEU A 57 30.94 7.04 -4.34
CA LEU A 57 29.51 7.38 -4.27
C LEU A 57 28.84 7.21 -5.63
N LEU A 58 29.46 7.67 -6.72
CA LEU A 58 28.92 7.47 -8.05
C LEU A 58 28.71 6.00 -8.38
N PHE A 59 29.67 5.13 -8.05
CA PHE A 59 29.55 3.69 -8.25
C PHE A 59 28.40 3.09 -7.42
N THR A 60 28.30 3.44 -6.13
CA THR A 60 27.22 2.94 -5.26
C THR A 60 25.85 3.46 -5.69
N THR A 61 25.75 4.70 -6.17
CA THR A 61 24.52 5.28 -6.70
C THR A 61 24.07 4.57 -7.97
N ILE A 62 24.97 4.36 -8.93
CA ILE A 62 24.66 3.60 -10.16
C ILE A 62 24.23 2.17 -9.82
N THR A 63 24.91 1.51 -8.89
CA THR A 63 24.53 0.18 -8.43
C THR A 63 23.12 0.17 -7.83
N ALA A 64 22.80 1.13 -6.97
CA ALA A 64 21.48 1.28 -6.38
C ALA A 64 20.40 1.50 -7.47
N MET A 65 20.67 2.32 -8.49
CA MET A 65 19.78 2.56 -9.63
C MET A 65 19.52 1.29 -10.45
N ILE A 66 20.58 0.51 -10.76
CA ILE A 66 20.45 -0.74 -11.53
C ILE A 66 19.62 -1.77 -10.76
N ILE A 67 19.92 -1.98 -9.48
CA ILE A 67 19.16 -2.89 -8.62
C ILE A 67 17.70 -2.47 -8.58
N HIS A 68 17.45 -1.18 -8.34
CA HIS A 68 16.13 -0.60 -8.29
C HIS A 68 15.35 -0.83 -9.58
N HIS A 69 15.90 -0.45 -10.73
CA HIS A 69 15.27 -0.61 -12.04
C HIS A 69 14.96 -2.07 -12.37
N THR A 70 15.91 -2.97 -12.10
CA THR A 70 15.77 -4.41 -12.40
C THR A 70 14.67 -5.07 -11.55
N LEU A 71 14.60 -4.73 -10.27
CA LEU A 71 13.61 -5.30 -9.34
C LEU A 71 12.19 -4.77 -9.62
N MET A 72 12.07 -3.50 -10.01
CA MET A 72 10.77 -2.89 -10.32
C MET A 72 10.15 -3.42 -11.60
N LYS A 73 10.94 -3.69 -12.63
CA LYS A 73 10.45 -4.27 -13.88
C LYS A 73 9.73 -5.61 -13.68
N ASN A 74 10.07 -6.35 -12.62
CA ASN A 74 9.52 -7.66 -12.31
C ASN A 74 8.34 -7.63 -11.31
N GLY A 75 7.97 -6.48 -10.75
CA GLY A 75 6.77 -6.27 -9.88
C GLY A 75 6.70 -7.06 -8.58
N LYS A 76 7.58 -8.04 -8.37
CA LYS A 76 7.47 -9.04 -7.27
C LYS A 76 8.37 -8.81 -6.04
N HIS A 77 9.23 -7.78 -6.03
CA HIS A 77 10.32 -7.70 -5.04
C HIS A 77 10.39 -6.35 -4.29
N MET A 78 9.26 -5.76 -3.95
CA MET A 78 9.20 -4.48 -3.22
C MET A 78 10.04 -4.48 -1.94
N GLU A 79 10.04 -5.58 -1.19
CA GLU A 79 10.86 -5.68 0.04
C GLU A 79 12.36 -5.54 -0.22
N ILE A 80 12.84 -6.10 -1.33
CA ILE A 80 14.26 -6.02 -1.70
C ILE A 80 14.61 -4.59 -2.12
N CYS A 81 13.70 -3.91 -2.85
CA CYS A 81 13.86 -2.50 -3.20
C CYS A 81 13.97 -1.61 -1.96
N ILE A 82 13.13 -1.86 -0.95
CA ILE A 82 13.16 -1.13 0.32
C ILE A 82 14.47 -1.34 1.05
N LYS A 83 14.93 -2.59 1.17
CA LYS A 83 16.21 -2.91 1.78
C LYS A 83 17.37 -2.22 1.05
N ASN A 84 17.36 -2.24 -0.28
CA ASN A 84 18.34 -1.53 -1.10
C ASN A 84 18.35 -0.03 -0.83
N ALA A 85 17.18 0.62 -0.79
CA ALA A 85 17.06 2.03 -0.47
C ALA A 85 17.59 2.36 0.93
N CYS A 86 17.24 1.57 1.95
CA CYS A 86 17.75 1.76 3.32
C CYS A 86 19.28 1.61 3.40
N ILE A 87 19.84 0.59 2.74
CA ILE A 87 21.30 0.38 2.70
C ILE A 87 21.97 1.58 2.00
N TYR A 88 21.43 2.02 0.87
CA TYR A 88 21.96 3.17 0.15
C TYR A 88 21.94 4.44 1.00
N PHE A 89 20.86 4.73 1.74
CA PHE A 89 20.79 5.89 2.63
C PHE A 89 21.82 5.82 3.75
N VAL A 90 22.06 4.64 4.34
CA VAL A 90 23.11 4.46 5.34
C VAL A 90 24.50 4.76 4.73
N VAL A 91 24.79 4.20 3.56
CA VAL A 91 26.04 4.45 2.82
C VAL A 91 26.23 5.92 2.54
N LEU A 92 25.18 6.60 2.04
CA LEU A 92 25.19 8.03 1.70
C LEU A 92 25.48 8.91 2.94
N VAL A 93 24.85 8.60 4.08
CA VAL A 93 25.09 9.34 5.34
C VAL A 93 26.52 9.17 5.83
N PHE A 94 27.06 7.95 5.85
CA PHE A 94 28.45 7.71 6.26
C PHE A 94 29.44 8.33 5.28
N TRP A 95 29.19 8.24 3.98
CA TRP A 95 29.98 8.91 2.96
C TRP A 95 30.03 10.42 3.19
N SER A 96 28.88 11.06 3.45
CA SER A 96 28.80 12.49 3.70
C SER A 96 29.54 12.91 4.97
N ALA A 97 29.61 12.03 5.99
CA ALA A 97 30.43 12.24 7.17
C ALA A 97 31.94 12.23 6.86
N VAL A 98 32.39 11.35 5.96
CA VAL A 98 33.78 11.30 5.50
C VAL A 98 34.15 12.56 4.73
N ILE A 99 33.35 12.97 3.74
CA ILE A 99 33.58 14.19 2.96
C ILE A 99 33.63 15.41 3.89
N SER A 100 32.66 15.54 4.80
CA SER A 100 32.62 16.67 5.72
C SER A 100 33.81 16.68 6.71
N SER A 101 34.37 15.51 7.04
CA SER A 101 35.61 15.47 7.81
C SER A 101 36.81 16.06 7.04
N LEU A 102 36.87 15.81 5.74
CA LEU A 102 37.87 16.40 4.85
C LEU A 102 37.67 17.91 4.69
N ASP A 103 36.40 18.35 4.55
CA ASP A 103 36.03 19.78 4.45
C ASP A 103 36.47 20.54 5.70
N ILE A 104 36.16 20.02 6.89
CA ILE A 104 36.52 20.64 8.16
C ILE A 104 38.06 20.74 8.28
N ASN A 105 38.78 19.71 7.88
CA ASN A 105 40.25 19.70 7.90
C ASN A 105 40.84 20.76 6.93
N GLY A 106 40.14 21.07 5.84
CA GLY A 106 40.45 22.19 4.93
C GLY A 106 39.98 23.57 5.41
N GLY A 107 39.42 23.69 6.60
CA GLY A 107 38.92 24.94 7.17
C GLY A 107 37.46 25.26 6.80
N GLY A 108 36.76 24.32 6.17
CA GLY A 108 35.34 24.42 5.80
C GLY A 108 34.37 24.02 6.91
N TYR A 109 33.09 23.89 6.53
CA TYR A 109 31.99 23.47 7.39
C TYR A 109 31.38 22.14 6.91
N PRO A 110 30.75 21.33 7.78
CA PRO A 110 30.15 20.04 7.41
C PRO A 110 28.79 20.19 6.70
N VAL A 111 28.73 21.04 5.69
CA VAL A 111 27.47 21.36 4.97
C VAL A 111 26.92 20.13 4.26
N THR A 112 27.79 19.34 3.64
CA THR A 112 27.42 18.12 2.93
C THR A 112 26.73 17.12 3.86
N TYR A 113 27.29 16.87 5.06
CA TYR A 113 26.70 15.99 6.05
C TYR A 113 25.32 16.48 6.54
N MET A 114 25.23 17.78 6.86
CA MET A 114 23.97 18.39 7.32
C MET A 114 22.88 18.33 6.26
N THR A 115 23.22 18.62 5.00
CA THR A 115 22.25 18.57 3.88
C THR A 115 21.76 17.14 3.61
N ILE A 116 22.64 16.17 3.62
CA ILE A 116 22.27 14.77 3.38
C ILE A 116 21.39 14.23 4.50
N LEU A 117 21.72 14.49 5.79
CA LEU A 117 20.83 14.08 6.89
C LEU A 117 19.44 14.69 6.77
N ALA A 118 19.33 15.98 6.44
CA ALA A 118 18.06 16.63 6.25
C ALA A 118 17.29 16.08 5.03
N ALA A 119 18.00 15.80 3.92
CA ALA A 119 17.39 15.22 2.72
C ALA A 119 16.85 13.80 2.97
N VAL A 120 17.59 12.94 3.65
CA VAL A 120 17.15 11.57 3.99
C VAL A 120 15.89 11.61 4.85
N SER A 121 15.84 12.50 5.87
CA SER A 121 14.67 12.67 6.73
C SER A 121 13.43 13.17 5.98
N SER A 122 13.61 13.86 4.84
CA SER A 122 12.48 14.39 4.04
C SER A 122 11.97 13.38 3.02
N LEU A 123 12.82 12.44 2.58
CA LEU A 123 12.48 11.51 1.49
C LEU A 123 11.83 10.24 1.98
N VAL A 124 12.16 9.77 3.18
CA VAL A 124 11.70 8.49 3.71
C VAL A 124 11.49 8.59 5.22
N ALA A 125 10.29 8.28 5.68
CA ALA A 125 10.00 8.16 7.12
C ALA A 125 10.57 6.87 7.70
N LEU A 126 11.86 6.87 8.01
CA LEU A 126 12.52 5.74 8.67
C LEU A 126 12.02 5.59 10.11
N HIS A 127 12.19 4.37 10.66
CA HIS A 127 11.89 4.20 12.07
C HIS A 127 12.81 5.11 12.92
N PRO A 128 12.29 5.94 13.84
CA PRO A 128 13.08 6.97 14.55
C PRO A 128 14.32 6.43 15.26
N VAL A 129 14.26 5.21 15.81
CA VAL A 129 15.42 4.57 16.46
C VAL A 129 16.51 4.29 15.44
N LEU A 130 16.18 3.78 14.25
CA LEU A 130 17.17 3.51 13.20
C LEU A 130 17.80 4.81 12.71
N TYR A 131 16.98 5.81 12.38
CA TYR A 131 17.48 7.11 11.93
C TYR A 131 18.39 7.77 12.96
N THR A 132 17.95 7.82 14.23
CA THR A 132 18.72 8.40 15.33
C THR A 132 20.05 7.68 15.53
N SER A 133 20.05 6.33 15.48
CA SER A 133 21.27 5.53 15.61
C SER A 133 22.26 5.83 14.48
N VAL A 134 21.79 5.90 13.24
CA VAL A 134 22.64 6.22 12.07
C VAL A 134 23.17 7.64 12.18
N ALA A 135 22.35 8.61 12.54
CA ALA A 135 22.75 10.01 12.68
C ALA A 135 23.79 10.21 13.79
N VAL A 136 23.61 9.58 14.94
CA VAL A 136 24.55 9.67 16.07
C VAL A 136 25.88 8.97 15.74
N LEU A 137 25.82 7.75 15.21
CA LEU A 137 27.03 6.99 14.85
C LEU A 137 27.84 7.67 13.75
N SER A 138 27.19 8.18 12.70
CA SER A 138 27.87 8.89 11.62
C SER A 138 28.44 10.23 12.09
N SER A 139 27.77 10.94 13.00
CA SER A 139 28.32 12.15 13.65
C SER A 139 29.57 11.84 14.45
N GLY A 140 29.55 10.76 15.24
CA GLY A 140 30.71 10.29 15.99
C GLY A 140 31.85 9.92 15.07
N CYS A 141 31.58 9.23 13.96
CA CYS A 141 32.57 8.89 12.93
C CYS A 141 33.18 10.15 12.31
N MET A 142 32.38 11.15 11.93
CA MET A 142 32.84 12.43 11.39
C MET A 142 33.80 13.14 12.36
N ILE A 143 33.42 13.24 13.63
CA ILE A 143 34.23 13.92 14.64
C ILE A 143 35.54 13.16 14.86
N ALA A 144 35.50 11.83 14.95
CA ALA A 144 36.70 10.99 15.14
C ALA A 144 37.67 11.09 13.95
N LEU A 145 37.17 11.03 12.73
CA LEU A 145 37.96 11.18 11.50
C LEU A 145 38.61 12.57 11.43
N THR A 146 37.87 13.62 11.77
CA THR A 146 38.39 15.00 11.81
C THR A 146 39.56 15.13 12.82
N ALA A 147 39.43 14.50 13.98
CA ALA A 147 40.49 14.48 14.99
C ALA A 147 41.73 13.69 14.52
N CYS A 148 41.51 12.53 13.86
CA CYS A 148 42.60 11.70 13.32
C CYS A 148 43.36 12.37 12.18
N LEU A 149 42.71 13.22 11.39
CA LEU A 149 43.38 13.96 10.30
C LEU A 149 44.25 15.11 10.79
N GLY A 150 44.32 15.35 12.11
CA GLY A 150 45.24 16.33 12.71
C GLY A 150 44.88 17.78 12.49
N SER A 151 43.60 18.06 12.18
CA SER A 151 43.08 19.39 12.05
C SER A 151 43.14 20.18 13.36
N ALA A 152 43.14 21.50 13.28
CA ALA A 152 43.06 22.38 14.47
C ALA A 152 41.83 21.95 15.33
N PRO A 153 41.96 22.05 16.69
CA PRO A 153 40.86 21.62 17.55
C PRO A 153 39.57 22.34 17.18
N LEU A 154 38.50 21.56 16.95
CA LEU A 154 37.16 22.07 16.63
C LEU A 154 36.73 23.07 17.72
N ARG A 155 36.31 24.25 17.33
CA ARG A 155 35.90 25.28 18.29
C ARG A 155 34.53 24.91 18.90
N MET A 156 34.32 25.28 20.15
CA MET A 156 33.06 25.00 20.90
C MET A 156 31.77 25.37 20.10
N PRO A 157 31.69 26.48 19.36
CA PRO A 157 30.53 26.78 18.53
C PRO A 157 30.18 25.70 17.48
N PHE A 158 31.17 24.99 16.97
CA PHE A 158 30.94 23.87 16.05
C PHE A 158 30.13 22.75 16.70
N TYR A 159 30.54 22.30 17.91
CA TYR A 159 29.84 21.25 18.62
C TYR A 159 28.43 21.65 19.02
N ILE A 160 28.25 22.88 19.47
CA ILE A 160 26.93 23.41 19.87
C ILE A 160 26.00 23.43 18.65
N ASN A 161 26.42 23.98 17.51
CA ASN A 161 25.62 24.06 16.30
C ASN A 161 25.31 22.65 15.76
N HIS A 162 26.25 21.72 15.82
CA HIS A 162 26.05 20.35 15.39
C HIS A 162 25.03 19.61 16.25
N ILE A 163 25.09 19.76 17.58
CA ILE A 163 24.11 19.17 18.50
C ILE A 163 22.71 19.77 18.24
N ILE A 164 22.61 21.09 18.09
CA ILE A 164 21.34 21.75 17.79
C ILE A 164 20.76 21.19 16.47
N PHE A 165 21.60 21.08 15.45
CA PHE A 165 21.19 20.51 14.15
C PHE A 165 20.67 19.08 14.29
N LEU A 166 21.41 18.21 15.01
CA LEU A 166 20.98 16.82 15.25
C LEU A 166 19.62 16.76 15.97
N VAL A 167 19.45 17.56 17.01
CA VAL A 167 18.18 17.62 17.76
C VAL A 167 17.03 18.02 16.83
N VAL A 168 17.23 19.03 16.00
CA VAL A 168 16.21 19.52 15.05
C VAL A 168 15.87 18.43 14.01
N VAL A 169 16.87 17.81 13.39
CA VAL A 169 16.64 16.79 12.35
C VAL A 169 15.97 15.54 12.92
N ILE A 170 16.38 15.10 14.13
CA ILE A 170 15.75 13.99 14.84
C ILE A 170 14.28 14.31 15.18
N ALA A 171 14.00 15.53 15.65
CA ALA A 171 12.64 15.97 15.93
C ALA A 171 11.75 16.00 14.67
N VAL A 172 12.30 16.45 13.53
CA VAL A 172 11.63 16.43 12.23
C VAL A 172 11.33 14.98 11.81
N GLU A 173 12.29 14.06 11.96
CA GLU A 173 12.10 12.64 11.63
C GLU A 173 11.01 12.00 12.48
N ILE A 174 11.00 12.22 13.79
CA ILE A 174 9.94 11.72 14.69
C ILE A 174 8.57 12.23 14.23
N ARG A 175 8.48 13.51 13.86
CA ARG A 175 7.24 14.12 13.37
C ARG A 175 6.79 13.48 12.04
N ASN A 176 7.72 13.33 11.08
CA ASN A 176 7.44 12.74 9.77
C ASN A 176 6.97 11.29 9.92
N TYR A 177 7.65 10.49 10.73
CA TYR A 177 7.24 9.12 11.01
C TYR A 177 5.84 9.04 11.63
N LYS A 178 5.52 9.92 12.60
CA LYS A 178 4.19 9.99 13.22
C LYS A 178 3.11 10.35 12.19
N SER A 179 3.38 11.34 11.34
CA SER A 179 2.46 11.77 10.28
C SER A 179 2.21 10.66 9.25
N SER A 180 3.26 9.97 8.80
CA SER A 180 3.13 8.82 7.88
C SER A 180 2.33 7.68 8.51
N LYS A 181 2.52 7.43 9.80
CA LYS A 181 1.73 6.45 10.55
C LYS A 181 0.25 6.81 10.61
N GLU A 182 -0.07 8.06 10.93
CA GLU A 182 -1.46 8.55 10.98
C GLU A 182 -2.13 8.46 9.59
N GLN A 183 -1.42 8.84 8.53
CA GLN A 183 -1.92 8.71 7.16
C GLN A 183 -2.18 7.25 6.77
N TYR A 184 -1.31 6.33 7.16
CA TYR A 184 -1.51 4.90 6.91
C TYR A 184 -2.80 4.38 7.58
N ILE A 185 -3.00 4.70 8.87
CA ILE A 185 -4.20 4.29 9.60
C ILE A 185 -5.47 4.89 8.98
N LEU A 186 -5.41 6.16 8.57
CA LEU A 186 -6.54 6.81 7.92
C LEU A 186 -6.88 6.18 6.58
N ASN A 187 -5.87 5.87 5.76
CA ASN A 187 -6.07 5.20 4.48
C ASN A 187 -6.71 3.81 4.66
N GLN A 188 -6.25 3.02 5.63
CA GLN A 188 -6.88 1.72 5.93
C GLN A 188 -8.37 1.87 6.30
N LYS A 189 -8.70 2.85 7.17
CA LYS A 189 -10.10 3.12 7.51
C LYS A 189 -10.94 3.55 6.30
N LEU A 190 -10.37 4.38 5.43
CA LEU A 190 -11.04 4.80 4.20
C LEU A 190 -11.27 3.60 3.25
N GLU A 191 -10.31 2.69 3.14
CA GLU A 191 -10.44 1.46 2.37
C GLU A 191 -11.52 0.53 2.94
N GLU A 192 -11.58 0.39 4.27
CA GLU A 192 -12.63 -0.39 4.94
C GLU A 192 -14.02 0.23 4.70
N TRP A 193 -14.16 1.55 4.86
CA TRP A 193 -15.43 2.24 4.60
C TRP A 193 -15.83 2.19 3.13
N ALA A 194 -14.84 2.21 2.22
CA ALA A 194 -15.08 2.08 0.79
C ALA A 194 -15.56 0.68 0.37
N LYS A 195 -15.57 -0.33 1.25
CA LYS A 195 -16.08 -1.68 0.99
C LYS A 195 -17.57 -1.85 1.25
N ILE A 196 -18.20 -0.91 1.95
CA ILE A 196 -19.60 -1.00 2.37
C ILE A 196 -20.50 -0.19 1.42
N ASP A 197 -21.64 -0.78 1.04
CA ASP A 197 -22.68 -0.07 0.30
C ASP A 197 -23.42 0.92 1.23
N ALA A 198 -23.55 2.18 0.81
CA ALA A 198 -24.08 3.24 1.65
C ALA A 198 -25.56 3.06 2.00
N LEU A 199 -26.35 2.45 1.11
CA LEU A 199 -27.77 2.23 1.30
C LEU A 199 -28.05 0.99 2.13
N THR A 200 -27.50 -0.14 1.72
CA THR A 200 -27.87 -1.47 2.26
C THR A 200 -26.99 -1.93 3.41
N ARG A 201 -25.84 -1.29 3.64
CA ARG A 201 -24.87 -1.59 4.71
C ARG A 201 -24.19 -2.96 4.61
N VAL A 202 -24.44 -3.72 3.56
CA VAL A 202 -23.65 -4.91 3.20
C VAL A 202 -22.41 -4.49 2.39
N TYR A 203 -21.55 -5.43 2.08
CA TYR A 203 -20.40 -5.18 1.23
C TYR A 203 -20.83 -4.75 -0.19
N ASN A 204 -20.05 -3.90 -0.83
CA ASN A 204 -20.29 -3.46 -2.20
C ASN A 204 -19.57 -4.34 -3.22
N ARG A 205 -19.81 -4.06 -4.53
CA ARG A 205 -19.19 -4.79 -5.65
C ARG A 205 -17.67 -4.84 -5.57
N ARG A 206 -16.99 -3.73 -5.21
CA ARG A 206 -15.53 -3.72 -5.09
C ARG A 206 -15.03 -4.67 -4.01
N ALA A 207 -15.76 -4.81 -2.93
CA ALA A 207 -15.43 -5.77 -1.87
C ALA A 207 -15.63 -7.21 -2.35
N LEU A 208 -16.67 -7.48 -3.17
CA LEU A 208 -16.90 -8.77 -3.80
C LEU A 208 -15.75 -9.16 -4.74
N ASP A 209 -15.35 -8.27 -5.67
CA ASP A 209 -14.27 -8.52 -6.62
C ASP A 209 -12.96 -8.89 -5.88
N ASN A 210 -12.63 -8.16 -4.81
CA ASN A 210 -11.46 -8.49 -3.97
C ASN A 210 -11.62 -9.84 -3.26
N TYR A 211 -12.80 -10.13 -2.74
CA TYR A 211 -13.06 -11.38 -2.00
C TYR A 211 -13.00 -12.61 -2.92
N ILE A 212 -13.55 -12.52 -4.13
CA ILE A 212 -13.44 -13.59 -5.13
C ILE A 212 -11.98 -13.84 -5.51
N GLU A 213 -11.17 -12.79 -5.68
CA GLU A 213 -9.74 -12.92 -5.96
C GLU A 213 -8.99 -13.67 -4.83
N GLU A 214 -9.42 -13.50 -3.57
CA GLU A 214 -8.83 -14.19 -2.42
C GLU A 214 -9.21 -15.68 -2.37
N ILE A 215 -10.46 -16.03 -2.75
CA ILE A 215 -11.02 -17.37 -2.60
C ILE A 215 -10.96 -18.25 -3.87
N LYS A 216 -10.71 -17.67 -5.04
CA LYS A 216 -10.71 -18.41 -6.33
C LYS A 216 -9.71 -19.56 -6.40
N ASP A 217 -8.65 -19.54 -5.61
CA ASP A 217 -7.63 -20.59 -5.50
C ASP A 217 -7.88 -21.53 -4.32
N SER A 218 -9.05 -21.43 -3.65
CA SER A 218 -9.40 -22.30 -2.50
C SER A 218 -9.67 -23.74 -2.94
N GLU A 219 -9.25 -24.68 -2.11
CA GLU A 219 -9.60 -26.10 -2.24
C GLU A 219 -10.87 -26.46 -1.42
N GLU A 220 -11.41 -25.51 -0.66
CA GLU A 220 -12.67 -25.66 0.08
C GLU A 220 -13.85 -25.52 -0.87
N GLY A 221 -14.94 -26.25 -0.60
CA GLY A 221 -16.19 -26.14 -1.36
C GLY A 221 -16.85 -24.79 -1.10
N ILE A 222 -17.12 -24.05 -2.16
CA ILE A 222 -17.71 -22.71 -2.10
C ILE A 222 -18.91 -22.62 -3.03
N SER A 223 -20.02 -22.16 -2.49
CA SER A 223 -21.21 -21.78 -3.25
C SER A 223 -21.22 -20.28 -3.46
N PHE A 224 -21.06 -19.86 -4.71
CA PHE A 224 -21.23 -18.48 -5.13
C PHE A 224 -22.64 -18.27 -5.67
N VAL A 225 -23.34 -17.26 -5.17
CA VAL A 225 -24.75 -17.00 -5.48
C VAL A 225 -24.89 -15.60 -6.04
N LEU A 226 -25.43 -15.48 -7.25
CA LEU A 226 -25.94 -14.21 -7.78
C LEU A 226 -27.43 -14.12 -7.58
N LEU A 227 -27.90 -12.95 -7.15
CA LEU A 227 -29.31 -12.71 -6.82
C LEU A 227 -29.81 -11.45 -7.52
N ASP A 228 -31.08 -11.48 -7.88
CA ASP A 228 -31.76 -10.34 -8.50
C ASP A 228 -33.18 -10.21 -7.92
N ALA A 229 -33.58 -8.98 -7.61
CA ALA A 229 -34.89 -8.72 -7.02
C ALA A 229 -35.98 -8.68 -8.11
N ASP A 230 -36.89 -9.66 -8.05
CA ASP A 230 -37.96 -9.78 -9.01
C ASP A 230 -38.90 -8.56 -8.95
N ASN A 231 -39.15 -7.98 -10.13
CA ASN A 231 -40.10 -6.86 -10.32
C ASN A 231 -39.71 -5.56 -9.57
N PHE A 232 -38.46 -5.39 -9.18
CA PHE A 232 -38.00 -4.22 -8.42
C PHE A 232 -38.29 -2.90 -9.12
N LYS A 233 -38.12 -2.85 -10.45
CA LYS A 233 -38.51 -1.68 -11.25
C LYS A 233 -39.98 -1.31 -11.07
N THR A 234 -40.87 -2.30 -11.04
CA THR A 234 -42.31 -2.05 -10.82
C THR A 234 -42.59 -1.46 -9.44
N ILE A 235 -41.85 -1.89 -8.42
CA ILE A 235 -41.95 -1.31 -7.07
C ILE A 235 -41.56 0.17 -7.12
N ASN A 236 -40.41 0.49 -7.73
CA ASN A 236 -39.95 1.87 -7.88
C ASN A 236 -40.96 2.75 -8.65
N ASP A 237 -41.50 2.23 -9.77
CA ASP A 237 -42.42 2.97 -10.63
C ASP A 237 -43.78 3.19 -9.96
N THR A 238 -44.22 2.27 -9.07
CA THR A 238 -45.54 2.33 -8.41
C THR A 238 -45.48 3.06 -7.07
N TYR A 239 -44.47 2.81 -6.24
CA TYR A 239 -44.36 3.29 -4.85
C TYR A 239 -43.27 4.33 -4.63
N GLY A 240 -42.46 4.60 -5.67
CA GLY A 240 -41.35 5.56 -5.64
C GLY A 240 -40.03 4.97 -5.13
N HIS A 241 -38.97 5.67 -5.46
CA HIS A 241 -37.60 5.21 -5.14
C HIS A 241 -37.33 5.05 -3.65
N GLN A 242 -37.96 5.84 -2.78
CA GLN A 242 -37.78 5.70 -1.34
C GLN A 242 -38.28 4.34 -0.81
N GLU A 243 -39.34 3.82 -1.39
CA GLU A 243 -39.88 2.51 -1.03
C GLU A 243 -38.97 1.39 -1.60
N GLY A 244 -38.48 1.55 -2.84
CA GLY A 244 -37.46 0.66 -3.40
C GLY A 244 -36.20 0.61 -2.54
N ASP A 245 -35.75 1.74 -2.05
CA ASP A 245 -34.57 1.79 -1.15
C ASP A 245 -34.79 1.00 0.15
N LYS A 246 -36.00 1.06 0.73
CA LYS A 246 -36.37 0.24 1.90
C LYS A 246 -36.37 -1.24 1.56
N CYS A 247 -36.93 -1.61 0.40
CA CYS A 247 -36.89 -3.00 -0.07
C CYS A 247 -35.46 -3.54 -0.20
N LEU A 248 -34.54 -2.76 -0.78
CA LEU A 248 -33.14 -3.14 -0.89
C LEU A 248 -32.47 -3.33 0.48
N PHE A 249 -32.75 -2.42 1.43
CA PHE A 249 -32.26 -2.55 2.80
C PHE A 249 -32.81 -3.79 3.51
N GLU A 250 -34.07 -4.12 3.31
CA GLU A 250 -34.71 -5.33 3.86
C GLU A 250 -34.12 -6.61 3.27
N ILE A 251 -33.92 -6.66 1.95
CA ILE A 251 -33.25 -7.79 1.28
C ILE A 251 -31.85 -7.99 1.90
N ALA A 252 -31.05 -6.95 1.97
CA ALA A 252 -29.70 -7.00 2.52
C ALA A 252 -29.68 -7.49 3.98
N SER A 253 -30.57 -6.93 4.81
CA SER A 253 -30.70 -7.31 6.23
C SER A 253 -31.10 -8.79 6.40
N LEU A 254 -32.03 -9.26 5.57
CA LEU A 254 -32.49 -10.64 5.60
C LEU A 254 -31.41 -11.61 5.11
N LEU A 255 -30.73 -11.30 4.01
CA LEU A 255 -29.60 -12.09 3.51
C LEU A 255 -28.51 -12.19 4.57
N THR A 256 -28.13 -11.09 5.20
CA THR A 256 -27.14 -11.08 6.28
C THR A 256 -27.57 -11.93 7.48
N SER A 257 -28.85 -11.90 7.84
CA SER A 257 -29.36 -12.71 8.95
C SER A 257 -29.31 -14.23 8.72
N ILE A 258 -29.31 -14.67 7.45
CA ILE A 258 -29.37 -16.08 7.04
C ILE A 258 -27.99 -16.60 6.60
N PHE A 259 -27.21 -15.78 5.90
CA PHE A 259 -25.92 -16.15 5.31
C PHE A 259 -24.70 -15.57 6.04
N GLY A 260 -24.90 -14.68 7.01
CA GLY A 260 -23.80 -14.04 7.75
C GLY A 260 -23.19 -12.86 6.99
N GLU A 261 -21.87 -12.69 7.13
CA GLU A 261 -21.18 -11.46 6.70
C GLU A 261 -20.87 -11.41 5.19
N HIS A 262 -20.84 -12.55 4.49
CA HIS A 262 -20.43 -12.62 3.09
C HIS A 262 -21.59 -12.30 2.12
N VAL A 263 -22.26 -11.18 2.35
CA VAL A 263 -23.33 -10.65 1.53
C VAL A 263 -22.84 -9.34 0.88
N PHE A 264 -23.07 -9.22 -0.41
CA PHE A 264 -22.57 -8.13 -1.23
C PHE A 264 -23.72 -7.55 -2.07
N ARG A 265 -23.74 -6.22 -2.25
CA ARG A 265 -24.57 -5.59 -3.27
C ARG A 265 -23.75 -5.42 -4.54
N TYR A 266 -24.13 -6.14 -5.60
CA TYR A 266 -23.42 -6.14 -6.88
C TYR A 266 -23.72 -4.89 -7.70
N GLY A 267 -25.00 -4.43 -7.70
CA GLY A 267 -25.42 -3.18 -8.34
C GLY A 267 -26.94 -3.10 -8.44
N GLY A 268 -27.50 -1.90 -8.42
CA GLY A 268 -28.96 -1.74 -8.55
C GLY A 268 -29.73 -2.58 -7.53
N ASP A 269 -30.45 -3.56 -8.02
CA ASP A 269 -31.23 -4.57 -7.30
C ASP A 269 -30.59 -5.96 -7.26
N GLU A 270 -29.31 -6.05 -7.68
CA GLU A 270 -28.53 -7.27 -7.71
C GLU A 270 -27.68 -7.41 -6.45
N PHE A 271 -27.65 -8.62 -5.89
CA PHE A 271 -26.85 -9.01 -4.74
C PHE A 271 -25.99 -10.24 -5.07
N ALA A 272 -24.96 -10.46 -4.27
CA ALA A 272 -24.19 -11.70 -4.29
C ALA A 272 -24.00 -12.22 -2.86
N VAL A 273 -23.90 -13.54 -2.74
CA VAL A 273 -23.58 -14.23 -1.48
C VAL A 273 -22.49 -15.22 -1.76
N VAL A 274 -21.52 -15.32 -0.85
CA VAL A 274 -20.52 -16.38 -0.82
C VAL A 274 -20.75 -17.24 0.42
N SER A 275 -20.95 -18.53 0.22
CA SER A 275 -21.20 -19.50 1.30
C SER A 275 -20.28 -20.70 1.20
N TYR A 276 -19.77 -21.18 2.34
CA TYR A 276 -18.99 -22.42 2.44
C TYR A 276 -19.87 -23.66 2.67
N GLU A 277 -21.15 -23.54 2.36
CA GLU A 277 -22.12 -24.63 2.50
C GLU A 277 -22.42 -25.26 1.14
N ASP A 278 -22.88 -26.52 1.19
CA ASP A 278 -23.30 -27.25 0.00
C ASP A 278 -24.46 -26.52 -0.74
N PRO A 279 -24.52 -26.60 -2.08
CA PRO A 279 -25.56 -25.95 -2.88
C PRO A 279 -27.00 -26.28 -2.43
N GLY A 280 -27.25 -27.51 -1.96
CA GLY A 280 -28.56 -27.92 -1.46
C GLY A 280 -28.98 -27.11 -0.23
N ILE A 281 -28.07 -26.89 0.72
CA ILE A 281 -28.33 -26.06 1.90
C ILE A 281 -28.56 -24.59 1.49
N VAL A 282 -27.81 -24.09 0.52
CA VAL A 282 -27.99 -22.74 0.01
C VAL A 282 -29.33 -22.56 -0.68
N VAL A 283 -29.82 -23.55 -1.44
CA VAL A 283 -31.18 -23.56 -2.01
C VAL A 283 -32.24 -23.49 -0.92
N ASP A 284 -32.14 -24.30 0.14
CA ASP A 284 -33.09 -24.29 1.26
C ASP A 284 -33.10 -22.91 1.97
N LYS A 285 -31.94 -22.32 2.17
CA LYS A 285 -31.80 -20.96 2.72
C LYS A 285 -32.47 -19.91 1.82
N MET A 286 -32.33 -20.03 0.50
CA MET A 286 -32.99 -19.10 -0.44
C MET A 286 -34.52 -19.27 -0.45
N ILE A 287 -35.04 -20.47 -0.28
CA ILE A 287 -36.48 -20.71 -0.08
C ILE A 287 -36.94 -19.97 1.18
N LEU A 288 -36.20 -20.08 2.28
CA LEU A 288 -36.51 -19.37 3.53
C LEU A 288 -36.47 -17.82 3.35
N VAL A 289 -35.48 -17.29 2.60
CA VAL A 289 -35.41 -15.87 2.27
C VAL A 289 -36.69 -15.42 1.55
N ASN A 290 -37.09 -16.11 0.50
CA ASN A 290 -38.29 -15.77 -0.28
C ASN A 290 -39.57 -15.89 0.55
N GLN A 291 -39.68 -16.88 1.43
CA GLN A 291 -40.83 -16.99 2.35
C GLN A 291 -40.92 -15.78 3.27
N ARG A 292 -39.81 -15.40 3.92
CA ARG A 292 -39.76 -14.25 4.84
C ARG A 292 -39.99 -12.90 4.14
N LEU A 293 -39.47 -12.73 2.91
CA LEU A 293 -39.75 -11.54 2.10
C LEU A 293 -41.24 -11.42 1.80
N LYS A 294 -41.87 -12.51 1.40
CA LYS A 294 -43.33 -12.56 1.11
C LYS A 294 -44.20 -12.28 2.33
N GLU A 295 -43.80 -12.77 3.51
CA GLU A 295 -44.51 -12.53 4.77
C GLU A 295 -44.42 -11.06 5.20
N LYS A 296 -43.25 -10.44 5.05
CA LYS A 296 -43.05 -9.03 5.42
C LYS A 296 -43.68 -8.03 4.44
N ASN A 297 -43.60 -8.33 3.14
CA ASN A 297 -43.98 -7.39 2.07
C ASN A 297 -45.26 -7.87 1.36
N LYS A 298 -46.40 -7.84 2.07
CA LYS A 298 -47.69 -8.29 1.53
C LYS A 298 -48.24 -7.38 0.44
N GLU A 299 -47.82 -6.12 0.39
CA GLU A 299 -48.29 -5.13 -0.55
C GLU A 299 -47.64 -5.22 -1.93
N TYR A 300 -46.37 -5.60 -1.97
CA TYR A 300 -45.61 -5.83 -3.20
C TYR A 300 -44.95 -7.19 -3.15
N SER A 301 -45.13 -7.99 -4.19
CA SER A 301 -44.55 -9.35 -4.27
C SER A 301 -43.01 -9.31 -4.42
N LEU A 302 -42.32 -8.83 -3.37
CA LEU A 302 -40.83 -8.78 -3.35
C LEU A 302 -40.32 -10.19 -3.16
N GLN A 303 -39.56 -10.68 -4.13
CA GLN A 303 -38.96 -12.00 -4.14
C GLN A 303 -37.59 -11.92 -4.85
N LEU A 304 -36.75 -12.94 -4.68
CA LEU A 304 -35.43 -13.02 -5.29
C LEU A 304 -35.35 -14.25 -6.20
N CYS A 305 -34.77 -14.05 -7.37
CA CYS A 305 -34.18 -15.13 -8.15
C CYS A 305 -32.72 -15.31 -7.75
N ALA A 306 -32.24 -16.54 -7.70
CA ALA A 306 -30.86 -16.87 -7.36
C ALA A 306 -30.26 -17.88 -8.35
N GLY A 307 -29.05 -17.59 -8.83
CA GLY A 307 -28.20 -18.54 -9.55
C GLY A 307 -27.02 -18.94 -8.69
N ILE A 308 -26.81 -20.23 -8.52
CA ILE A 308 -25.78 -20.80 -7.62
C ILE A 308 -24.76 -21.53 -8.48
N TYR A 309 -23.48 -21.20 -8.29
CA TYR A 309 -22.36 -21.96 -8.81
C TYR A 309 -21.50 -22.49 -7.67
N TYR A 310 -21.27 -23.80 -7.67
CA TYR A 310 -20.43 -24.46 -6.67
C TYR A 310 -19.08 -24.85 -7.26
N PHE A 311 -18.00 -24.50 -6.57
CA PHE A 311 -16.65 -24.91 -6.95
C PHE A 311 -15.83 -25.34 -5.71
N SER A 312 -14.93 -26.30 -5.90
CA SER A 312 -14.08 -26.87 -4.83
C SER A 312 -12.63 -27.05 -5.30
N GLN A 313 -12.25 -26.30 -6.34
CA GLN A 313 -10.92 -26.28 -6.90
C GLN A 313 -10.67 -24.92 -7.52
N LYS A 314 -9.39 -24.63 -7.83
CA LYS A 314 -9.01 -23.40 -8.51
C LYS A 314 -9.90 -23.12 -9.70
N THR A 315 -10.60 -22.00 -9.67
CA THR A 315 -11.55 -21.61 -10.71
C THR A 315 -11.32 -20.13 -11.10
N ASP A 316 -11.36 -19.86 -12.40
CA ASP A 316 -11.23 -18.48 -12.90
C ASP A 316 -12.45 -17.65 -12.47
N GLU A 317 -12.20 -16.41 -12.00
CA GLU A 317 -13.24 -15.46 -11.59
C GLU A 317 -14.34 -15.33 -12.66
N LYS A 318 -13.95 -15.24 -13.93
CA LYS A 318 -14.89 -15.11 -15.03
C LYS A 318 -15.85 -16.30 -15.13
N ILE A 319 -15.33 -17.52 -14.91
CA ILE A 319 -16.15 -18.75 -14.92
C ILE A 319 -17.14 -18.73 -13.74
N ILE A 320 -16.69 -18.27 -12.56
CA ILE A 320 -17.56 -18.19 -11.37
C ILE A 320 -18.78 -17.33 -11.67
N PHE A 321 -18.57 -16.13 -12.23
CA PHE A 321 -19.66 -15.22 -12.57
C PHE A 321 -20.51 -15.73 -13.74
N GLU A 322 -19.93 -16.23 -14.84
CA GLU A 322 -20.66 -16.71 -16.00
C GLU A 322 -21.56 -17.89 -15.69
N CYS A 323 -21.12 -18.83 -14.84
CA CYS A 323 -21.90 -20.00 -14.45
C CYS A 323 -23.06 -19.61 -13.52
N ALA A 324 -22.82 -18.73 -12.54
CA ALA A 324 -23.86 -18.24 -11.66
C ALA A 324 -24.90 -17.39 -12.43
N ASP A 325 -24.48 -16.56 -13.39
CA ASP A 325 -25.39 -15.77 -14.23
C ASP A 325 -26.29 -16.65 -15.11
N LYS A 326 -25.73 -17.70 -15.72
CA LYS A 326 -26.54 -18.68 -16.49
C LYS A 326 -27.61 -19.33 -15.62
N ALA A 327 -27.25 -19.74 -14.40
CA ALA A 327 -28.20 -20.32 -13.45
C ALA A 327 -29.27 -19.29 -13.00
N LEU A 328 -28.87 -18.03 -12.78
CA LEU A 328 -29.78 -16.93 -12.46
C LEU A 328 -30.77 -16.65 -13.62
N TYR A 329 -30.26 -16.64 -14.84
CA TYR A 329 -31.10 -16.52 -16.03
C TYR A 329 -32.13 -17.65 -16.12
N GLU A 330 -31.71 -18.89 -15.87
CA GLU A 330 -32.63 -20.04 -15.81
C GLU A 330 -33.69 -19.90 -14.72
N ALA A 331 -33.31 -19.42 -13.53
CA ALA A 331 -34.25 -19.14 -12.44
C ALA A 331 -35.33 -18.15 -12.85
N LYS A 332 -34.95 -17.08 -13.58
CA LYS A 332 -35.87 -16.05 -14.11
C LYS A 332 -36.83 -16.62 -15.19
N GLN A 333 -36.33 -17.53 -16.05
CA GLN A 333 -37.14 -18.15 -17.11
C GLN A 333 -38.18 -19.16 -16.56
N ASN A 334 -37.82 -19.90 -15.53
CA ASN A 334 -38.64 -20.99 -14.97
C ASN A 334 -39.70 -20.53 -13.94
N GLY A 335 -40.10 -19.24 -13.97
CA GLY A 335 -41.22 -18.73 -13.20
C GLY A 335 -40.83 -17.91 -11.97
N LYS A 336 -39.56 -17.45 -11.87
CA LYS A 336 -39.04 -16.53 -10.83
C LYS A 336 -39.11 -17.08 -9.40
N ALA A 337 -38.73 -16.25 -8.42
CA ALA A 337 -38.82 -16.57 -6.99
C ALA A 337 -38.16 -17.91 -6.59
N ARG A 338 -37.05 -18.27 -7.20
CA ARG A 338 -36.36 -19.56 -7.00
C ARG A 338 -34.85 -19.46 -7.07
N ALA A 339 -34.23 -20.48 -6.53
CA ALA A 339 -32.79 -20.70 -6.69
C ALA A 339 -32.56 -21.88 -7.65
N VAL A 340 -31.58 -21.71 -8.56
CA VAL A 340 -31.14 -22.74 -9.51
C VAL A 340 -29.64 -22.95 -9.30
N VAL A 341 -29.23 -24.21 -9.24
CA VAL A 341 -27.81 -24.58 -9.19
C VAL A 341 -27.33 -24.82 -10.63
N TYR A 342 -26.23 -24.19 -11.00
CA TYR A 342 -25.59 -24.45 -12.28
C TYR A 342 -25.15 -25.93 -12.34
N ASN A 343 -25.61 -26.64 -13.32
CA ASN A 343 -25.17 -28.00 -13.67
C ASN A 343 -24.53 -27.93 -15.07
N GLU A 344 -23.31 -28.47 -15.19
CA GLU A 344 -22.64 -28.60 -16.49
C GLU A 344 -23.43 -29.45 -17.47
#